data_d4843b38f9f85985fcae9bab1e687a02
#
_entry.id   d4843b38f9f85985fcae9bab1e687a02
#
_cell.length_a   1.000
_cell.length_b   1.000
_cell.length_c   1.000
_cell.angle_alpha   90.00
_cell.angle_beta   90.00
_cell.angle_gamma   90.00
#
_symmetry.space_group_name_H-M   'P 1'
#
loop_
_entity.id
_entity.type
_entity.pdbx_description
1 polymer ?
#
loop_
_entity_poly.entity_id
_entity_poly.type
_entity_poly.pdbx_seq_one_letter_code
_entity_poly.pdbx_strand_id
1 'polypeptide(L)'
;KFLQAYGSMEGLYAHVDELKGKMKEKVESSKDLAFLSRDLATIVVDIDFQEDFAAMAMEPADAAMLAPVLEELEFRTLARRLLGETPAQIPSTTPTPAAAESMETDGDGQLSMFDAALDVTPSASTLNSIDKETSKYILVDDEASMEALIEALRTAGRFAFDTETTGLNAMEASLVGMSFSTEPGTGSYVPVHGRSWEAVRNLFKPLLEDPDMTIVGQNLKFDGKIMARHGVDLSKAKLEDTMVAHYLLEPDQPHGMDALAKAFLGYQCIPITEL
;
A
#
# COMPACT_ATOMS: atom_id res chain seq x y z
N LYS A 1 29.63 21.93 -9.28
CA LYS A 1 30.53 22.91 -9.93
C LYS A 1 31.94 22.35 -10.09
N PHE A 2 32.63 21.86 -9.03
CA PHE A 2 33.98 21.28 -9.16
C PHE A 2 34.03 20.02 -10.00
N LEU A 3 33.11 19.08 -9.81
CA LEU A 3 33.03 17.86 -10.63
C LEU A 3 32.75 18.15 -12.10
N GLN A 4 32.01 19.21 -12.40
CA GLN A 4 31.77 19.63 -13.80
C GLN A 4 33.04 20.24 -14.43
N ALA A 5 33.88 20.93 -13.64
CA ALA A 5 35.09 21.58 -14.13
C ALA A 5 36.28 20.60 -14.22
N TYR A 6 36.41 19.71 -13.24
CA TYR A 6 37.62 18.87 -13.07
C TYR A 6 37.35 17.37 -13.24
N GLY A 7 36.09 16.97 -13.46
CA GLY A 7 35.67 15.58 -13.74
C GLY A 7 35.66 14.65 -12.53
N SER A 8 36.64 14.76 -11.64
CA SER A 8 36.78 13.92 -10.45
C SER A 8 37.41 14.69 -9.27
N MET A 9 37.47 14.05 -8.10
CA MET A 9 38.23 14.60 -6.96
C MET A 9 39.70 14.65 -7.26
N GLU A 10 40.28 13.63 -7.87
CA GLU A 10 41.66 13.57 -8.31
C GLU A 10 41.95 14.71 -9.29
N GLY A 11 41.07 14.96 -10.26
CA GLY A 11 41.17 16.07 -11.18
C GLY A 11 41.17 17.42 -10.49
N LEU A 12 40.33 17.63 -9.50
CA LEU A 12 40.31 18.84 -8.69
C LEU A 12 41.66 19.06 -7.97
N TYR A 13 42.18 18.03 -7.32
CA TYR A 13 43.44 18.12 -6.57
C TYR A 13 44.69 18.21 -7.45
N ALA A 14 44.62 17.69 -8.70
CA ALA A 14 45.68 17.87 -9.70
C ALA A 14 45.77 19.33 -10.22
N HIS A 15 44.64 20.05 -10.16
CA HIS A 15 44.54 21.44 -10.66
C HIS A 15 44.23 22.44 -9.53
N VAL A 16 44.59 22.11 -8.30
CA VAL A 16 44.32 22.95 -7.12
C VAL A 16 44.93 24.34 -7.23
N ASP A 17 46.06 24.47 -7.97
CA ASP A 17 46.75 25.73 -8.21
C ASP A 17 45.93 26.74 -9.05
N GLU A 18 44.95 26.29 -9.75
CA GLU A 18 44.01 27.15 -10.49
C GLU A 18 43.01 27.86 -9.57
N LEU A 19 42.82 27.32 -8.35
CA LEU A 19 41.98 27.93 -7.33
C LEU A 19 42.69 29.09 -6.66
N LYS A 20 41.95 30.11 -6.19
CA LYS A 20 42.50 31.33 -5.58
C LYS A 20 41.93 31.58 -4.18
N GLY A 21 42.77 32.24 -3.36
CA GLY A 21 42.39 32.72 -2.04
C GLY A 21 41.92 31.62 -1.09
N LYS A 22 40.98 31.94 -0.21
CA LYS A 22 40.46 31.04 0.82
C LYS A 22 39.90 29.72 0.29
N MET A 23 39.48 29.68 -1.00
CA MET A 23 38.99 28.47 -1.63
C MET A 23 40.12 27.46 -1.84
N LYS A 24 41.28 27.92 -2.33
CA LYS A 24 42.48 27.09 -2.47
C LYS A 24 42.91 26.53 -1.12
N GLU A 25 43.11 27.40 -0.12
CA GLU A 25 43.51 27.00 1.24
C GLU A 25 42.56 25.92 1.82
N LYS A 26 41.25 26.12 1.68
CA LYS A 26 40.26 25.18 2.19
C LYS A 26 40.30 23.83 1.48
N VAL A 27 40.45 23.81 0.16
CA VAL A 27 40.54 22.57 -0.62
C VAL A 27 41.84 21.83 -0.27
N GLU A 28 42.97 22.52 -0.21
CA GLU A 28 44.27 21.92 0.14
C GLU A 28 44.25 21.33 1.57
N SER A 29 43.80 22.12 2.57
CA SER A 29 43.75 21.66 3.97
C SER A 29 42.77 20.50 4.24
N SER A 30 41.77 20.31 3.38
CA SER A 30 40.76 19.27 3.54
C SER A 30 41.02 18.01 2.67
N LYS A 31 42.19 17.93 2.04
CA LYS A 31 42.46 16.83 1.07
C LYS A 31 42.29 15.46 1.67
N ASP A 32 42.98 15.17 2.76
CA ASP A 32 42.96 13.84 3.37
C ASP A 32 41.57 13.48 3.89
N LEU A 33 40.86 14.46 4.48
CA LEU A 33 39.51 14.26 4.95
C LEU A 33 38.51 14.00 3.80
N ALA A 34 38.70 14.67 2.65
CA ALA A 34 37.86 14.48 1.49
C ALA A 34 38.01 13.06 0.88
N PHE A 35 39.26 12.58 0.77
CA PHE A 35 39.52 11.22 0.30
C PHE A 35 39.01 10.15 1.27
N LEU A 36 39.26 10.34 2.57
CA LEU A 36 38.72 9.47 3.62
C LEU A 36 37.20 9.43 3.57
N SER A 37 36.53 10.56 3.42
CA SER A 37 35.07 10.65 3.34
C SER A 37 34.55 9.90 2.12
N ARG A 38 35.22 9.98 0.98
CA ARG A 38 34.85 9.20 -0.21
C ARG A 38 35.02 7.71 0.03
N ASP A 39 36.13 7.29 0.61
CA ASP A 39 36.40 5.88 0.87
C ASP A 39 35.38 5.28 1.85
N LEU A 40 35.00 6.04 2.88
CA LEU A 40 33.93 5.63 3.81
C LEU A 40 32.53 5.62 3.17
N ALA A 41 32.27 6.48 2.19
CA ALA A 41 30.99 6.54 1.48
C ALA A 41 30.90 5.54 0.33
N THR A 42 32.04 4.96 -0.10
CA THR A 42 32.07 4.00 -1.20
C THR A 42 31.65 2.62 -0.71
N ILE A 43 30.57 2.09 -1.32
CA ILE A 43 30.10 0.74 -1.01
C ILE A 43 31.13 -0.28 -1.49
N VAL A 44 31.56 -1.15 -0.61
CA VAL A 44 32.41 -2.30 -0.96
C VAL A 44 31.55 -3.35 -1.64
N VAL A 45 31.86 -3.67 -2.90
CA VAL A 45 31.09 -4.60 -3.74
C VAL A 45 31.81 -5.91 -4.04
N ASP A 46 33.07 -6.03 -3.58
CA ASP A 46 33.98 -7.13 -3.81
C ASP A 46 34.31 -7.90 -2.52
N ILE A 47 33.40 -7.86 -1.54
CA ILE A 47 33.52 -8.68 -0.34
C ILE A 47 33.45 -10.13 -0.76
N ASP A 48 34.45 -10.93 -0.35
CA ASP A 48 34.46 -12.38 -0.54
C ASP A 48 33.36 -12.99 0.36
N PHE A 49 32.17 -13.09 -0.21
CA PHE A 49 31.01 -13.68 0.45
C PHE A 49 30.95 -15.15 0.06
N GLN A 50 31.38 -16.02 0.99
CA GLN A 50 31.49 -17.47 0.75
C GLN A 50 30.25 -18.26 1.17
N GLU A 51 29.21 -17.56 1.63
CA GLU A 51 27.98 -18.22 2.05
C GLU A 51 27.16 -18.67 0.84
N ASP A 52 26.68 -19.90 0.88
CA ASP A 52 25.75 -20.43 -0.10
C ASP A 52 24.35 -19.88 0.16
N PHE A 53 23.82 -19.08 -0.76
CA PHE A 53 22.45 -18.58 -0.66
C PHE A 53 21.40 -19.70 -0.56
N ALA A 54 21.67 -20.88 -1.12
CA ALA A 54 20.79 -22.03 -0.98
C ALA A 54 20.73 -22.54 0.47
N ALA A 55 21.84 -22.43 1.21
CA ALA A 55 21.89 -22.78 2.64
C ALA A 55 21.12 -21.78 3.53
N MET A 56 20.79 -20.61 3.02
CA MET A 56 19.95 -19.61 3.72
C MET A 56 18.44 -19.84 3.51
N ALA A 57 18.05 -20.83 2.71
CA ALA A 57 16.65 -21.18 2.54
C ALA A 57 16.04 -21.57 3.89
N MET A 58 14.88 -20.99 4.20
CA MET A 58 14.18 -21.29 5.43
C MET A 58 13.71 -22.76 5.39
N GLU A 59 14.19 -23.56 6.31
CA GLU A 59 13.71 -24.92 6.49
C GLU A 59 12.33 -24.93 7.18
N PRO A 60 11.51 -25.96 6.92
CA PRO A 60 10.27 -26.12 7.67
C PRO A 60 10.54 -26.18 9.18
N ALA A 61 9.66 -25.59 9.97
CA ALA A 61 9.80 -25.63 11.42
C ALA A 61 9.78 -27.07 11.94
N ASP A 62 10.72 -27.41 12.84
CA ASP A 62 10.70 -28.69 13.54
C ASP A 62 9.55 -28.69 14.56
N ALA A 63 8.46 -29.37 14.20
CA ALA A 63 7.27 -29.44 15.01
C ALA A 63 7.52 -30.10 16.39
N ALA A 64 8.43 -31.08 16.47
CA ALA A 64 8.72 -31.77 17.72
C ALA A 64 9.43 -30.86 18.73
N MET A 65 10.28 -29.94 18.24
CA MET A 65 10.96 -28.96 19.09
C MET A 65 10.10 -27.74 19.40
N LEU A 66 9.29 -27.31 18.43
CA LEU A 66 8.56 -26.04 18.54
C LEU A 66 7.23 -26.19 19.32
N ALA A 67 6.53 -27.34 19.16
CA ALA A 67 5.22 -27.54 19.80
C ALA A 67 5.26 -27.40 21.32
N PRO A 68 6.20 -28.03 22.07
CA PRO A 68 6.26 -27.88 23.51
C PRO A 68 6.46 -26.43 23.98
N VAL A 69 7.29 -25.67 23.25
CA VAL A 69 7.56 -24.26 23.58
C VAL A 69 6.33 -23.40 23.37
N LEU A 70 5.61 -23.60 22.26
CA LEU A 70 4.38 -22.87 21.97
C LEU A 70 3.24 -23.24 22.94
N GLU A 71 3.22 -24.49 23.41
CA GLU A 71 2.27 -24.95 24.43
C GLU A 71 2.56 -24.32 25.79
N GLU A 72 3.82 -24.34 26.25
CA GLU A 72 4.26 -23.70 27.49
C GLU A 72 3.95 -22.21 27.53
N LEU A 73 4.14 -21.52 26.38
CA LEU A 73 3.87 -20.10 26.24
C LEU A 73 2.40 -19.78 25.89
N GLU A 74 1.55 -20.79 25.80
CA GLU A 74 0.12 -20.68 25.44
C GLU A 74 -0.15 -19.98 24.08
N PHE A 75 0.79 -20.04 23.15
CA PHE A 75 0.68 -19.44 21.81
C PHE A 75 -0.15 -20.31 20.84
N ARG A 76 -1.41 -20.54 21.17
CA ARG A 76 -2.31 -21.45 20.46
C ARG A 76 -2.52 -21.08 18.99
N THR A 77 -2.69 -19.80 18.68
CA THR A 77 -2.89 -19.32 17.30
C THR A 77 -1.62 -19.47 16.48
N LEU A 78 -0.45 -19.16 17.07
CA LEU A 78 0.84 -19.30 16.40
C LEU A 78 1.18 -20.78 16.16
N ALA A 79 0.89 -21.67 17.13
CA ALA A 79 1.06 -23.10 16.98
C ALA A 79 0.26 -23.64 15.80
N ARG A 80 -1.02 -23.28 15.70
CA ARG A 80 -1.87 -23.71 14.58
C ARG A 80 -1.35 -23.22 13.23
N ARG A 81 -0.87 -22.00 13.17
CA ARG A 81 -0.35 -21.39 11.94
C ARG A 81 0.97 -22.01 11.48
N LEU A 82 1.91 -22.29 12.41
CA LEU A 82 3.24 -22.76 12.07
C LEU A 82 3.31 -24.28 11.91
N LEU A 83 2.52 -25.01 12.68
CA LEU A 83 2.60 -26.48 12.73
C LEU A 83 1.48 -27.17 11.94
N GLY A 84 0.47 -26.42 11.47
CA GLY A 84 -0.64 -26.99 10.69
C GLY A 84 -1.52 -28.00 11.44
N GLU A 85 -1.34 -28.16 12.76
CA GLU A 85 -2.05 -29.16 13.56
C GLU A 85 -3.25 -28.54 14.27
N THR A 86 -4.34 -29.29 14.27
CA THR A 86 -5.44 -29.09 15.23
C THR A 86 -4.95 -29.61 16.58
N PRO A 87 -4.94 -28.80 17.64
CA PRO A 87 -4.49 -29.29 18.95
C PRO A 87 -5.33 -30.50 19.37
N ALA A 88 -4.63 -31.58 19.78
CA ALA A 88 -5.25 -32.72 20.39
C ALA A 88 -6.14 -32.24 21.55
N GLN A 89 -7.37 -32.73 21.58
CA GLN A 89 -8.39 -32.37 22.55
C GLN A 89 -7.88 -32.61 23.98
N ILE A 90 -7.60 -31.54 24.71
CA ILE A 90 -7.52 -31.59 26.14
C ILE A 90 -8.98 -31.55 26.66
N PRO A 91 -9.45 -32.45 27.51
CA PRO A 91 -10.83 -32.41 27.99
C PRO A 91 -11.03 -31.20 28.90
N SER A 92 -11.60 -30.12 28.34
CA SER A 92 -12.04 -28.99 29.14
C SER A 92 -13.43 -29.27 29.69
N THR A 93 -13.50 -29.47 31.00
CA THR A 93 -14.74 -29.38 31.74
C THR A 93 -15.10 -27.92 31.91
N THR A 94 -15.94 -27.39 31.07
CA THR A 94 -16.90 -26.28 31.34
C THR A 94 -17.69 -25.92 30.05
N PRO A 95 -18.91 -25.38 30.16
CA PRO A 95 -19.97 -25.67 29.23
C PRO A 95 -19.95 -24.81 27.97
N THR A 96 -20.37 -25.43 26.88
CA THR A 96 -20.63 -24.89 25.56
C THR A 96 -21.56 -23.68 25.56
N PRO A 97 -21.28 -22.67 24.75
CA PRO A 97 -22.28 -22.11 23.87
C PRO A 97 -21.95 -22.37 22.38
N ALA A 98 -22.99 -22.60 21.65
CA ALA A 98 -23.01 -23.01 20.27
C ALA A 98 -22.49 -21.97 19.27
N ALA A 99 -22.07 -22.50 18.12
CA ALA A 99 -21.79 -21.80 16.86
C ALA A 99 -20.47 -20.99 16.79
N ALA A 100 -19.38 -21.68 16.43
CA ALA A 100 -18.26 -21.04 15.77
C ALA A 100 -18.53 -21.07 14.25
N GLU A 101 -18.99 -19.97 13.72
CA GLU A 101 -18.94 -19.72 12.29
C GLU A 101 -17.49 -19.48 11.87
N SER A 102 -17.16 -20.04 10.73
CA SER A 102 -15.85 -19.99 10.08
C SER A 102 -15.35 -18.56 9.92
N MET A 103 -14.24 -18.23 10.56
CA MET A 103 -13.46 -17.01 10.25
C MET A 103 -12.83 -17.18 8.87
N GLU A 104 -13.42 -16.56 7.89
CA GLU A 104 -12.80 -16.33 6.59
C GLU A 104 -11.71 -15.26 6.75
N THR A 105 -10.54 -15.55 6.23
CA THR A 105 -9.43 -14.61 6.19
C THR A 105 -9.71 -13.57 5.13
N ASP A 106 -9.90 -12.32 5.53
CA ASP A 106 -9.88 -11.19 4.60
C ASP A 106 -8.55 -11.19 3.83
N GLY A 107 -8.66 -11.05 2.51
CA GLY A 107 -7.58 -11.23 1.55
C GLY A 107 -6.47 -10.19 1.57
N ASP A 108 -6.29 -9.47 2.66
CA ASP A 108 -5.15 -8.57 2.85
C ASP A 108 -4.11 -9.29 3.71
N GLY A 109 -3.04 -9.80 3.07
CA GLY A 109 -1.97 -10.56 3.69
C GLY A 109 -1.14 -9.81 4.75
N GLN A 110 -1.65 -8.72 5.26
CA GLN A 110 -1.11 -7.97 6.37
C GLN A 110 -1.86 -8.36 7.65
N LEU A 111 -1.38 -9.41 8.30
CA LEU A 111 -1.82 -9.74 9.65
C LEU A 111 -1.55 -8.56 10.57
N SER A 112 -2.59 -7.79 10.85
CA SER A 112 -2.58 -6.87 11.96
C SER A 112 -2.45 -7.67 13.24
N MET A 113 -1.35 -7.50 13.96
CA MET A 113 -1.11 -8.12 15.26
C MET A 113 -2.08 -7.59 16.33
N PHE A 114 -3.01 -6.71 15.93
CA PHE A 114 -3.95 -6.00 16.82
C PHE A 114 -5.43 -6.29 16.53
N ASP A 115 -5.75 -7.23 15.65
CA ASP A 115 -7.14 -7.57 15.33
C ASP A 115 -7.81 -8.53 16.35
N ALA A 116 -7.18 -8.71 17.49
CA ALA A 116 -7.75 -9.48 18.59
C ALA A 116 -8.23 -8.54 19.71
N ALA A 117 -9.52 -8.35 19.73
CA ALA A 117 -10.32 -7.85 20.85
C ALA A 117 -10.50 -6.33 20.98
N LEU A 118 -11.60 -5.87 20.41
CA LEU A 118 -12.59 -5.14 21.22
C LEU A 118 -13.95 -5.41 20.58
N ASP A 119 -14.67 -6.34 21.18
CA ASP A 119 -16.10 -6.57 20.95
C ASP A 119 -16.86 -5.34 21.52
N VAL A 120 -16.80 -4.23 20.81
CA VAL A 120 -17.75 -3.15 20.99
C VAL A 120 -18.97 -3.57 20.21
N THR A 121 -19.86 -4.32 20.84
CA THR A 121 -21.20 -4.55 20.32
C THR A 121 -21.90 -3.18 20.23
N PRO A 122 -22.07 -2.59 19.03
CA PRO A 122 -22.97 -1.47 18.91
C PRO A 122 -24.38 -2.01 19.16
N SER A 123 -25.12 -1.30 19.99
CA SER A 123 -26.57 -1.45 20.09
C SER A 123 -27.13 -1.63 18.69
N ALA A 124 -27.99 -2.64 18.48
CA ALA A 124 -28.56 -3.03 17.19
C ALA A 124 -29.32 -1.86 16.52
N SER A 125 -28.57 -0.89 15.97
CA SER A 125 -29.06 0.00 14.94
C SER A 125 -28.87 -0.75 13.61
N THR A 126 -29.92 -0.94 12.87
CA THR A 126 -29.88 -1.47 11.49
C THR A 126 -28.87 -0.66 10.69
N LEU A 127 -27.73 -1.28 10.31
CA LEU A 127 -26.76 -0.63 9.44
C LEU A 127 -27.42 -0.37 8.07
N ASN A 128 -27.14 0.78 7.51
CA ASN A 128 -27.54 1.07 6.14
C ASN A 128 -26.69 0.18 5.19
N SER A 129 -27.30 -0.24 4.10
CA SER A 129 -26.63 -0.96 3.02
C SER A 129 -26.92 -0.24 1.70
N ILE A 130 -26.31 -0.74 0.62
CA ILE A 130 -26.55 -0.16 -0.70
C ILE A 130 -28.05 -0.13 -1.03
N ASP A 131 -28.53 1.05 -1.38
CA ASP A 131 -29.86 1.23 -1.92
C ASP A 131 -29.78 1.27 -3.46
N LYS A 132 -30.15 0.15 -4.08
CA LYS A 132 -30.09 -0.01 -5.54
C LYS A 132 -31.07 0.91 -6.29
N GLU A 133 -32.09 1.44 -5.62
CA GLU A 133 -33.07 2.33 -6.26
C GLU A 133 -32.58 3.77 -6.33
N THR A 134 -31.79 4.20 -5.36
CA THR A 134 -31.26 5.58 -5.30
C THR A 134 -29.82 5.70 -5.79
N SER A 135 -29.05 4.60 -5.79
CA SER A 135 -27.67 4.60 -6.26
C SER A 135 -27.55 4.68 -7.77
N LYS A 136 -26.65 5.55 -8.24
CA LYS A 136 -26.39 5.78 -9.67
C LYS A 136 -24.99 5.30 -10.03
N TYR A 137 -24.89 4.08 -10.54
CA TYR A 137 -23.64 3.52 -11.02
C TYR A 137 -23.64 3.46 -12.54
N ILE A 138 -22.56 3.98 -13.14
CA ILE A 138 -22.43 4.15 -14.59
C ILE A 138 -21.23 3.37 -15.08
N LEU A 139 -21.44 2.51 -16.08
CA LEU A 139 -20.35 1.92 -16.85
C LEU A 139 -19.91 2.93 -17.93
N VAL A 140 -18.64 3.30 -17.89
CA VAL A 140 -18.04 4.28 -18.79
C VAL A 140 -17.12 3.53 -19.75
N ASP A 141 -17.67 3.11 -20.89
CA ASP A 141 -17.01 2.16 -21.78
C ASP A 141 -16.82 2.63 -23.23
N ASP A 142 -17.03 3.92 -23.51
CA ASP A 142 -16.71 4.57 -24.78
C ASP A 142 -15.96 5.89 -24.55
N GLU A 143 -15.32 6.42 -25.60
CA GLU A 143 -14.49 7.61 -25.51
C GLU A 143 -15.30 8.86 -25.10
N ALA A 144 -16.50 9.04 -25.64
CA ALA A 144 -17.35 10.17 -25.34
C ALA A 144 -17.80 10.19 -23.87
N SER A 145 -18.15 9.02 -23.32
CA SER A 145 -18.49 8.87 -21.90
C SER A 145 -17.28 9.09 -20.97
N MET A 146 -16.08 8.69 -21.40
CA MET A 146 -14.83 8.96 -20.67
C MET A 146 -14.51 10.46 -20.64
N GLU A 147 -14.63 11.16 -21.77
CA GLU A 147 -14.46 12.62 -21.85
C GLU A 147 -15.47 13.37 -20.98
N ALA A 148 -16.74 12.94 -21.02
CA ALA A 148 -17.78 13.53 -20.16
C ALA A 148 -17.50 13.29 -18.66
N LEU A 149 -17.02 12.11 -18.29
CA LEU A 149 -16.60 11.81 -16.91
C LEU A 149 -15.43 12.71 -16.50
N ILE A 150 -14.39 12.82 -17.33
CA ILE A 150 -13.22 13.66 -17.04
C ILE A 150 -13.62 15.12 -16.82
N GLU A 151 -14.52 15.66 -17.62
CA GLU A 151 -15.03 17.04 -17.45
C GLU A 151 -15.82 17.19 -16.16
N ALA A 152 -16.64 16.19 -15.80
CA ALA A 152 -17.36 16.19 -14.53
C ALA A 152 -16.42 16.15 -13.31
N LEU A 153 -15.40 15.28 -13.35
CA LEU A 153 -14.38 15.17 -12.31
C LEU A 153 -13.55 16.46 -12.18
N ARG A 154 -13.18 17.06 -13.31
CA ARG A 154 -12.46 18.34 -13.35
C ARG A 154 -13.30 19.49 -12.76
N THR A 155 -14.58 19.53 -13.09
CA THR A 155 -15.52 20.52 -12.55
C THR A 155 -15.70 20.36 -11.04
N ALA A 156 -15.75 19.11 -10.55
CA ALA A 156 -15.84 18.82 -9.11
C ALA A 156 -14.56 19.20 -8.35
N GLY A 157 -13.40 19.13 -8.98
CA GLY A 157 -12.08 19.44 -8.39
C GLY A 157 -11.62 18.46 -7.30
N ARG A 158 -12.53 17.64 -6.79
CA ARG A 158 -12.30 16.61 -5.77
C ARG A 158 -13.18 15.40 -6.05
N PHE A 159 -12.59 14.21 -6.03
CA PHE A 159 -13.31 12.97 -6.30
C PHE A 159 -12.68 11.78 -5.58
N ALA A 160 -13.49 10.76 -5.29
CA ALA A 160 -13.03 9.46 -4.83
C ALA A 160 -12.48 8.66 -6.01
N PHE A 161 -11.40 7.91 -5.79
CA PHE A 161 -10.70 7.08 -6.77
C PHE A 161 -10.28 5.76 -6.15
N ASP A 162 -10.47 4.68 -6.89
CA ASP A 162 -10.03 3.35 -6.53
C ASP A 162 -9.67 2.55 -7.79
N THR A 163 -8.80 1.54 -7.66
CA THR A 163 -8.37 0.68 -8.76
C THR A 163 -8.82 -0.76 -8.56
N GLU A 164 -9.40 -1.36 -9.60
CA GLU A 164 -9.64 -2.79 -9.65
C GLU A 164 -8.47 -3.51 -10.30
N THR A 165 -8.00 -4.58 -9.67
CA THR A 165 -6.77 -5.27 -10.05
C THR A 165 -6.91 -6.78 -10.01
N THR A 166 -5.99 -7.49 -10.68
CA THR A 166 -5.97 -8.96 -10.71
C THR A 166 -5.48 -9.62 -9.42
N GLY A 167 -5.03 -8.84 -8.43
CA GLY A 167 -4.52 -9.36 -7.16
C GLY A 167 -4.00 -8.26 -6.24
N LEU A 168 -3.63 -8.65 -5.03
CA LEU A 168 -3.25 -7.74 -3.94
C LEU A 168 -1.76 -7.34 -3.94
N ASN A 169 -0.91 -8.04 -4.71
CA ASN A 169 0.49 -7.63 -4.85
C ASN A 169 0.61 -6.51 -5.88
N ALA A 170 0.70 -5.27 -5.41
CA ALA A 170 0.79 -4.09 -6.27
C ALA A 170 1.97 -4.10 -7.25
N MET A 171 2.99 -4.94 -7.02
CA MET A 171 4.15 -5.06 -7.92
C MET A 171 3.93 -6.04 -9.07
N GLU A 172 2.92 -6.91 -8.98
CA GLU A 172 2.62 -7.97 -9.95
C GLU A 172 1.24 -7.81 -10.58
N ALA A 173 0.28 -7.32 -9.80
CA ALA A 173 -1.11 -7.19 -10.23
C ALA A 173 -1.25 -6.29 -11.46
N SER A 174 -2.15 -6.67 -12.36
CA SER A 174 -2.53 -5.89 -13.52
C SER A 174 -3.77 -5.05 -13.22
N LEU A 175 -3.86 -3.86 -13.79
CA LEU A 175 -5.02 -2.99 -13.70
C LEU A 175 -6.17 -3.58 -14.53
N VAL A 176 -7.33 -3.73 -13.92
CA VAL A 176 -8.58 -4.24 -14.54
C VAL A 176 -9.52 -3.08 -14.86
N GLY A 177 -9.63 -2.12 -13.97
CA GLY A 177 -10.49 -0.95 -14.11
C GLY A 177 -10.17 0.13 -13.10
N MET A 178 -10.86 1.26 -13.25
CA MET A 178 -10.80 2.41 -12.35
C MET A 178 -12.21 2.83 -11.99
N SER A 179 -12.44 3.16 -10.73
CA SER A 179 -13.71 3.69 -10.25
C SER A 179 -13.57 5.11 -9.74
N PHE A 180 -14.59 5.91 -9.97
CA PHE A 180 -14.64 7.33 -9.62
C PHE A 180 -15.98 7.69 -9.00
N SER A 181 -15.98 8.60 -8.02
CA SER A 181 -17.20 9.18 -7.47
C SER A 181 -16.99 10.62 -7.03
N THR A 182 -17.98 11.47 -7.24
CA THR A 182 -17.98 12.87 -6.77
C THR A 182 -18.99 13.11 -5.65
N GLU A 183 -19.97 12.21 -5.49
CA GLU A 183 -21.06 12.34 -4.54
C GLU A 183 -21.45 10.98 -3.94
N PRO A 184 -21.92 10.92 -2.68
CA PRO A 184 -22.45 9.69 -2.10
C PRO A 184 -23.57 9.08 -2.95
N GLY A 185 -23.54 7.74 -3.09
CA GLY A 185 -24.53 6.99 -3.88
C GLY A 185 -24.31 7.09 -5.39
N THR A 186 -23.21 7.67 -5.85
CA THR A 186 -22.82 7.69 -7.27
C THR A 186 -21.52 6.94 -7.49
N GLY A 187 -21.31 6.44 -8.70
CA GLY A 187 -20.07 5.81 -9.09
C GLY A 187 -19.97 5.65 -10.59
N SER A 188 -18.78 5.83 -11.12
CA SER A 188 -18.46 5.61 -12.53
C SER A 188 -17.33 4.61 -12.63
N TYR A 189 -17.52 3.53 -13.35
CA TYR A 189 -16.52 2.50 -13.57
C TYR A 189 -16.00 2.53 -14.99
N VAL A 190 -14.68 2.60 -15.13
CA VAL A 190 -13.95 2.62 -16.40
C VAL A 190 -13.21 1.29 -16.56
N PRO A 191 -13.70 0.32 -17.35
CA PRO A 191 -13.02 -0.93 -17.58
C PRO A 191 -11.76 -0.71 -18.43
N VAL A 192 -10.65 -1.30 -18.02
CA VAL A 192 -9.36 -1.28 -18.74
C VAL A 192 -9.12 -2.62 -19.44
N HIS A 193 -9.61 -3.71 -18.85
CA HIS A 193 -9.45 -5.05 -19.42
C HIS A 193 -10.09 -5.15 -20.82
N GLY A 194 -9.33 -5.71 -21.79
CA GLY A 194 -9.82 -5.86 -23.17
C GLY A 194 -9.71 -4.60 -24.04
N ARG A 195 -9.10 -3.52 -23.53
CA ARG A 195 -8.91 -2.25 -24.24
C ARG A 195 -7.43 -1.88 -24.35
N SER A 196 -7.14 -0.90 -25.22
CA SER A 196 -5.83 -0.26 -25.22
C SER A 196 -5.70 0.62 -23.96
N TRP A 197 -4.93 0.15 -22.99
CA TRP A 197 -4.59 0.96 -21.81
C TRP A 197 -4.00 2.31 -22.21
N GLU A 198 -3.18 2.34 -23.25
CA GLU A 198 -2.57 3.59 -23.73
C GLU A 198 -3.61 4.65 -24.08
N ALA A 199 -4.70 4.28 -24.76
CA ALA A 199 -5.78 5.20 -25.09
C ALA A 199 -6.47 5.73 -23.81
N VAL A 200 -6.87 4.86 -22.91
CA VAL A 200 -7.49 5.25 -21.61
C VAL A 200 -6.54 6.10 -20.79
N ARG A 201 -5.28 5.70 -20.67
CA ARG A 201 -4.25 6.46 -19.95
C ARG A 201 -4.09 7.88 -20.52
N ASN A 202 -4.02 8.03 -21.81
CA ASN A 202 -3.81 9.33 -22.43
C ASN A 202 -4.98 10.30 -22.16
N LEU A 203 -6.19 9.79 -21.98
CA LEU A 203 -7.35 10.59 -21.60
C LEU A 203 -7.30 10.98 -20.11
N PHE A 204 -7.08 10.01 -19.21
CA PHE A 204 -7.18 10.24 -17.75
C PHE A 204 -5.92 10.82 -17.13
N LYS A 205 -4.73 10.55 -17.67
CA LYS A 205 -3.45 11.02 -17.12
C LYS A 205 -3.40 12.53 -16.86
N PRO A 206 -3.86 13.42 -17.76
CA PRO A 206 -3.85 14.85 -17.49
C PRO A 206 -4.72 15.29 -16.32
N LEU A 207 -5.77 14.53 -15.96
CA LEU A 207 -6.59 14.78 -14.81
C LEU A 207 -5.96 14.21 -13.53
N LEU A 208 -5.48 12.96 -13.59
CA LEU A 208 -4.93 12.25 -12.44
C LEU A 208 -3.56 12.78 -11.97
N GLU A 209 -2.85 13.49 -12.85
CA GLU A 209 -1.59 14.17 -12.52
C GLU A 209 -1.74 15.70 -12.36
N ASP A 210 -2.97 16.21 -12.30
CA ASP A 210 -3.24 17.64 -12.19
C ASP A 210 -3.05 18.09 -10.72
N PRO A 211 -2.13 19.03 -10.43
CA PRO A 211 -1.87 19.50 -9.07
C PRO A 211 -3.04 20.27 -8.44
N ASP A 212 -4.03 20.69 -9.22
CA ASP A 212 -5.22 21.36 -8.71
C ASP A 212 -6.33 20.38 -8.33
N MET A 213 -6.26 19.13 -8.75
CA MET A 213 -7.20 18.08 -8.38
C MET A 213 -6.91 17.50 -7.01
N THR A 214 -7.96 17.12 -6.29
CA THR A 214 -7.88 16.38 -5.04
C THR A 214 -8.44 14.96 -5.24
N ILE A 215 -7.58 13.97 -5.08
CA ILE A 215 -7.91 12.55 -5.18
C ILE A 215 -8.08 11.99 -3.78
N VAL A 216 -9.25 11.46 -3.47
CA VAL A 216 -9.59 10.83 -2.19
C VAL A 216 -9.63 9.32 -2.40
N GLY A 217 -9.04 8.55 -1.50
CA GLY A 217 -9.12 7.09 -1.57
C GLY A 217 -8.82 6.42 -0.24
N GLN A 218 -8.91 5.11 -0.23
CA GLN A 218 -8.63 4.26 0.91
C GLN A 218 -7.36 3.45 0.60
N ASN A 219 -6.27 3.65 1.34
CA ASN A 219 -4.98 3.02 1.08
C ASN A 219 -4.39 3.39 -0.30
N LEU A 220 -4.46 4.68 -0.67
CA LEU A 220 -3.96 5.21 -1.95
C LEU A 220 -2.51 4.84 -2.28
N LYS A 221 -1.77 4.35 -1.30
CA LYS A 221 -0.42 3.80 -1.54
C LYS A 221 -0.46 2.59 -2.48
N PHE A 222 -1.50 1.76 -2.39
CA PHE A 222 -1.70 0.63 -3.29
C PHE A 222 -2.00 1.14 -4.71
N ASP A 223 -3.02 1.98 -4.86
CA ASP A 223 -3.43 2.56 -6.14
C ASP A 223 -2.31 3.35 -6.79
N GLY A 224 -1.59 4.14 -6.02
CA GLY A 224 -0.43 4.88 -6.49
C GLY A 224 0.67 4.00 -7.09
N LYS A 225 0.93 2.83 -6.50
CA LYS A 225 1.90 1.87 -7.06
C LYS A 225 1.38 1.22 -8.34
N ILE A 226 0.12 0.83 -8.38
CA ILE A 226 -0.52 0.29 -9.58
C ILE A 226 -0.46 1.32 -10.71
N MET A 227 -0.91 2.54 -10.46
CA MET A 227 -0.96 3.60 -11.47
C MET A 227 0.44 4.02 -11.96
N ALA A 228 1.42 4.10 -11.06
CA ALA A 228 2.81 4.40 -11.43
C ALA A 228 3.41 3.35 -12.38
N ARG A 229 3.17 2.07 -12.14
CA ARG A 229 3.57 0.98 -13.04
C ARG A 229 2.88 1.06 -14.40
N HIS A 230 1.69 1.65 -14.44
CA HIS A 230 0.92 1.87 -15.65
C HIS A 230 1.16 3.24 -16.28
N GLY A 231 2.14 4.00 -15.79
CA GLY A 231 2.60 5.26 -16.39
C GLY A 231 1.81 6.51 -15.98
N VAL A 232 1.10 6.46 -14.84
CA VAL A 232 0.38 7.59 -14.22
C VAL A 232 0.91 7.82 -12.81
N ASP A 233 1.34 9.02 -12.51
CA ASP A 233 1.90 9.41 -11.21
C ASP A 233 0.87 10.22 -10.40
N LEU A 234 0.12 9.53 -9.54
CA LEU A 234 -0.89 10.17 -8.69
C LEU A 234 -0.29 11.18 -7.70
N SER A 235 1.01 11.08 -7.38
CA SER A 235 1.65 11.98 -6.41
C SER A 235 1.74 13.45 -6.88
N LYS A 236 1.45 13.70 -8.14
CA LYS A 236 1.38 15.06 -8.68
C LYS A 236 0.10 15.79 -8.30
N ALA A 237 -0.98 15.07 -8.03
CA ALA A 237 -2.23 15.60 -7.51
C ALA A 237 -2.19 15.74 -5.98
N LYS A 238 -3.21 16.39 -5.39
CA LYS A 238 -3.42 16.40 -3.95
C LYS A 238 -4.06 15.08 -3.54
N LEU A 239 -3.43 14.35 -2.62
CA LEU A 239 -3.92 13.05 -2.16
C LEU A 239 -4.50 13.15 -0.76
N GLU A 240 -5.68 12.60 -0.56
CA GLU A 240 -6.33 12.44 0.74
C GLU A 240 -6.64 10.96 0.95
N ASP A 241 -5.92 10.32 1.86
CA ASP A 241 -6.07 8.90 2.18
C ASP A 241 -6.84 8.74 3.48
N THR A 242 -8.02 8.12 3.40
CA THR A 242 -8.91 7.91 4.54
C THR A 242 -8.34 6.92 5.56
N MET A 243 -7.58 5.92 5.12
CA MET A 243 -6.90 4.98 6.01
C MET A 243 -5.80 5.69 6.82
N VAL A 244 -4.96 6.48 6.15
CA VAL A 244 -3.88 7.23 6.81
C VAL A 244 -4.45 8.30 7.75
N ALA A 245 -5.50 9.02 7.32
CA ALA A 245 -6.17 10.01 8.15
C ALA A 245 -6.70 9.40 9.45
N HIS A 246 -7.38 8.25 9.36
CA HIS A 246 -7.89 7.55 10.54
C HIS A 246 -6.76 7.00 11.42
N TYR A 247 -5.70 6.47 10.83
CA TYR A 247 -4.54 6.01 11.59
C TYR A 247 -3.90 7.12 12.43
N LEU A 248 -3.89 8.35 11.92
CA LEU A 248 -3.36 9.51 12.68
C LEU A 248 -4.29 9.95 13.82
N LEU A 249 -5.60 9.73 13.68
CA LEU A 249 -6.59 10.11 14.69
C LEU A 249 -6.76 9.03 15.78
N GLU A 250 -6.85 7.79 15.39
CA GLU A 250 -7.15 6.64 16.25
C GLU A 250 -6.25 5.45 15.90
N PRO A 251 -4.95 5.50 16.25
CA PRO A 251 -3.95 4.51 15.80
C PRO A 251 -4.20 3.07 16.30
N ASP A 252 -4.97 2.93 17.37
CA ASP A 252 -5.26 1.63 18.00
C ASP A 252 -6.53 0.96 17.45
N GLN A 253 -7.22 1.58 16.48
CA GLN A 253 -8.45 1.06 15.91
C GLN A 253 -8.22 0.40 14.53
N PRO A 254 -9.13 -0.48 14.07
CA PRO A 254 -9.07 -1.01 12.71
C PRO A 254 -9.25 0.09 11.66
N HIS A 255 -8.43 0.09 10.60
CA HIS A 255 -8.42 1.14 9.58
C HIS A 255 -8.98 0.66 8.22
N GLY A 256 -9.47 -0.58 8.15
CA GLY A 256 -10.09 -1.12 6.93
C GLY A 256 -11.37 -0.37 6.53
N MET A 257 -11.69 -0.35 5.24
CA MET A 257 -12.86 0.34 4.70
C MET A 257 -14.16 -0.05 5.40
N ASP A 258 -14.38 -1.33 5.63
CA ASP A 258 -15.60 -1.84 6.29
C ASP A 258 -15.73 -1.34 7.72
N ALA A 259 -14.62 -1.33 8.46
CA ALA A 259 -14.59 -0.81 9.83
C ALA A 259 -14.92 0.69 9.87
N LEU A 260 -14.31 1.47 8.96
CA LEU A 260 -14.56 2.90 8.85
C LEU A 260 -15.98 3.22 8.39
N ALA A 261 -16.48 2.53 7.36
CA ALA A 261 -17.85 2.70 6.89
C ALA A 261 -18.86 2.40 7.98
N LYS A 262 -18.66 1.32 8.73
CA LYS A 262 -19.52 0.95 9.86
C LYS A 262 -19.45 1.99 10.99
N ALA A 263 -18.26 2.42 11.37
CA ALA A 263 -18.07 3.32 12.51
C ALA A 263 -18.55 4.74 12.22
N PHE A 264 -18.23 5.29 11.06
CA PHE A 264 -18.49 6.70 10.75
C PHE A 264 -19.76 6.95 9.93
N LEU A 265 -20.19 5.96 9.12
CA LEU A 265 -21.34 6.12 8.23
C LEU A 265 -22.53 5.24 8.66
N GLY A 266 -22.36 4.32 9.62
CA GLY A 266 -23.38 3.33 9.93
C GLY A 266 -23.73 2.47 8.71
N TYR A 267 -22.75 2.24 7.82
CA TYR A 267 -22.92 1.58 6.54
C TYR A 267 -22.22 0.24 6.50
N GLN A 268 -22.87 -0.77 5.99
CA GLN A 268 -22.30 -2.09 5.74
C GLN A 268 -21.94 -2.22 4.28
N CYS A 269 -20.66 -2.37 3.99
CA CYS A 269 -20.18 -2.64 2.64
C CYS A 269 -20.64 -4.04 2.15
N ILE A 270 -20.71 -4.22 0.85
CA ILE A 270 -20.95 -5.55 0.24
C ILE A 270 -19.63 -6.33 0.37
N PRO A 271 -19.63 -7.50 1.01
CA PRO A 271 -18.46 -8.35 1.05
C PRO A 271 -17.98 -8.72 -0.35
N ILE A 272 -16.67 -8.74 -0.58
CA ILE A 272 -16.11 -9.09 -1.90
C ILE A 272 -16.50 -10.51 -2.35
N THR A 273 -16.84 -11.38 -1.40
CA THR A 273 -17.34 -12.75 -1.67
C THR A 273 -18.76 -12.80 -2.23
N GLU A 274 -19.48 -11.67 -2.18
CA GLU A 274 -20.83 -11.53 -2.71
C GLU A 274 -20.88 -10.77 -4.06
N LEU A 275 -19.71 -10.33 -4.54
CA LEU A 275 -19.52 -9.70 -5.84
C LEU A 275 -19.07 -10.71 -6.88
#